data_1ac18c3f2cc43236ea83e21001013f88
#
_entry.id   1ac18c3f2cc43236ea83e21001013f88
#
_cell.length_a   1.000
_cell.length_b   1.000
_cell.length_c   1.000
_cell.angle_alpha   90.00
_cell.angle_beta   90.00
_cell.angle_gamma   90.00
#
_symmetry.space_group_name_H-M   'P 1'
#
loop_
_entity.id
_entity.type
_entity.pdbx_description
1 polymer ?
#
loop_
_entity_poly.entity_id
_entity_poly.type
_entity_poly.pdbx_seq_one_letter_code
_entity_poly.pdbx_strand_id
1 'polypeptide(L)'
;MKLCIGEKLRQLRLAKGLTQEQVAEVFGVSAQAVSRWENNTACPDVTLLPGVAMFYDTTVDAILGMDEIRDRARLREIHTKALQCVSGNQMAQAAAILRDALKIYPNDGGLLLALGETLAHMDDSPMATLEAITVVERALKYGNLNMKTQSTAVVNLIFLHMRSGNPEKANALIKSLPHIWESREMLMPEGYDEEYRDHLKKAVMNAIVFLNQKIDALHSRQVGKTPEYLQLGVDFTPHKPVNEMMGVIASFLNED
;
A
#
# COMPACT_ATOMS: atom_id res chain seq x y z
N MET A 1 17.84 -10.70 -6.79
CA MET A 1 16.66 -10.78 -7.68
C MET A 1 16.40 -12.26 -7.97
N LYS A 2 15.23 -12.81 -7.64
CA LYS A 2 14.89 -14.21 -7.91
C LYS A 2 14.07 -14.25 -9.21
N LEU A 3 14.60 -14.86 -10.26
CA LEU A 3 13.85 -15.09 -11.49
C LEU A 3 12.80 -16.18 -11.21
N CYS A 4 11.54 -15.88 -11.46
CA CYS A 4 10.41 -16.82 -11.27
C CYS A 4 9.89 -17.27 -12.65
N ILE A 5 10.75 -18.03 -13.37
CA ILE A 5 10.42 -18.52 -14.73
C ILE A 5 9.50 -19.73 -14.71
N GLY A 6 9.40 -20.44 -13.58
CA GLY A 6 8.72 -21.72 -13.48
C GLY A 6 7.24 -21.62 -13.75
N GLU A 7 6.56 -20.62 -13.17
CA GLU A 7 5.13 -20.38 -13.43
C GLU A 7 4.87 -20.14 -14.92
N LYS A 8 5.75 -19.38 -15.57
CA LYS A 8 5.64 -19.09 -17.01
C LYS A 8 5.81 -20.34 -17.85
N LEU A 9 6.82 -21.15 -17.55
CA LEU A 9 7.04 -22.42 -18.23
C LEU A 9 5.84 -23.37 -18.07
N ARG A 10 5.30 -23.44 -16.86
CA ARG A 10 4.11 -24.25 -16.57
C ARG A 10 2.89 -23.79 -17.36
N GLN A 11 2.64 -22.48 -17.42
CA GLN A 11 1.54 -21.91 -18.20
C GLN A 11 1.70 -22.22 -19.69
N LEU A 12 2.89 -22.06 -20.25
CA LEU A 12 3.18 -22.36 -21.64
C LEU A 12 2.98 -23.84 -21.97
N ARG A 13 3.43 -24.73 -21.08
CA ARG A 13 3.21 -26.18 -21.25
C ARG A 13 1.73 -26.55 -21.21
N LEU A 14 0.99 -26.01 -20.23
CA LEU A 14 -0.45 -26.26 -20.11
C LEU A 14 -1.24 -25.72 -21.28
N ALA A 15 -0.86 -24.55 -21.81
CA ALA A 15 -1.47 -23.97 -22.99
C ALA A 15 -1.31 -24.84 -24.24
N LYS A 16 -0.19 -25.60 -24.33
CA LYS A 16 0.01 -26.60 -25.41
C LYS A 16 -0.56 -28.00 -25.07
N GLY A 17 -1.19 -28.18 -23.90
CA GLY A 17 -1.79 -29.45 -23.51
C GLY A 17 -0.79 -30.57 -23.22
N LEU A 18 0.49 -30.23 -22.89
CA LEU A 18 1.57 -31.19 -22.75
C LEU A 18 1.76 -31.61 -21.30
N THR A 19 2.27 -32.86 -21.09
CA THR A 19 2.75 -33.32 -19.80
C THR A 19 4.22 -32.94 -19.58
N GLN A 20 4.71 -33.01 -18.34
CA GLN A 20 6.12 -32.76 -18.03
C GLN A 20 7.06 -33.79 -18.72
N GLU A 21 6.60 -35.04 -18.87
CA GLU A 21 7.32 -36.08 -19.57
C GLU A 21 7.48 -35.79 -21.07
N GLN A 22 6.42 -35.29 -21.72
CA GLN A 22 6.49 -34.93 -23.13
C GLN A 22 7.44 -33.78 -23.38
N VAL A 23 7.45 -32.78 -22.51
CA VAL A 23 8.39 -31.66 -22.59
C VAL A 23 9.83 -32.17 -22.34
N ALA A 24 10.00 -33.03 -21.37
CA ALA A 24 11.30 -33.64 -21.06
C ALA A 24 11.89 -34.39 -22.26
N GLU A 25 11.08 -35.16 -22.96
CA GLU A 25 11.48 -35.90 -24.17
C GLU A 25 11.94 -34.93 -25.28
N VAL A 26 11.23 -33.85 -25.52
CA VAL A 26 11.59 -32.84 -26.54
C VAL A 26 12.96 -32.23 -26.28
N PHE A 27 13.31 -31.96 -25.03
CA PHE A 27 14.57 -31.29 -24.66
C PHE A 27 15.68 -32.26 -24.24
N GLY A 28 15.43 -33.56 -24.27
CA GLY A 28 16.42 -34.57 -23.85
C GLY A 28 16.80 -34.49 -22.37
N VAL A 29 15.84 -34.10 -21.52
CA VAL A 29 16.04 -34.00 -20.06
C VAL A 29 15.10 -34.95 -19.32
N SER A 30 15.24 -35.08 -17.99
CA SER A 30 14.28 -35.85 -17.19
C SER A 30 13.01 -35.05 -16.88
N ALA A 31 11.88 -35.74 -16.70
CA ALA A 31 10.64 -35.15 -16.21
C ALA A 31 10.82 -34.42 -14.86
N GLN A 32 11.70 -34.97 -14.01
CA GLN A 32 12.09 -34.34 -12.74
C GLN A 32 12.81 -33.00 -12.95
N ALA A 33 13.59 -32.84 -14.03
CA ALA A 33 14.22 -31.56 -14.35
C ALA A 33 13.16 -30.52 -14.75
N VAL A 34 12.22 -30.89 -15.60
CA VAL A 34 11.08 -30.02 -15.98
C VAL A 34 10.25 -29.62 -14.74
N SER A 35 9.94 -30.58 -13.87
CA SER A 35 9.23 -30.32 -12.61
C SER A 35 9.99 -29.32 -11.73
N ARG A 36 11.32 -29.44 -11.60
CA ARG A 36 12.15 -28.50 -10.83
C ARG A 36 12.16 -27.11 -11.44
N TRP A 37 12.17 -27.00 -12.77
CA TRP A 37 12.06 -25.72 -13.45
C TRP A 37 10.72 -25.03 -13.14
N GLU A 38 9.61 -25.75 -13.28
CA GLU A 38 8.26 -25.23 -13.03
C GLU A 38 8.01 -24.84 -11.57
N ASN A 39 8.70 -25.50 -10.63
CA ASN A 39 8.62 -25.17 -9.21
C ASN A 39 9.68 -24.14 -8.73
N ASN A 40 10.46 -23.55 -9.67
CA ASN A 40 11.52 -22.60 -9.37
C ASN A 40 12.61 -23.12 -8.42
N THR A 41 12.83 -24.44 -8.34
CA THR A 41 13.90 -25.08 -7.57
C THR A 41 15.18 -25.28 -8.38
N ALA A 42 15.09 -25.21 -9.72
CA ALA A 42 16.20 -25.14 -10.66
C ALA A 42 15.80 -24.28 -11.87
N CYS A 43 16.79 -23.83 -12.64
CA CYS A 43 16.54 -23.19 -13.91
C CYS A 43 16.96 -24.13 -15.05
N PRO A 44 16.36 -24.04 -16.25
CA PRO A 44 16.93 -24.63 -17.46
C PRO A 44 18.33 -24.10 -17.71
N ASP A 45 19.18 -24.92 -18.32
CA ASP A 45 20.47 -24.42 -18.80
C ASP A 45 20.24 -23.28 -19.79
N VAL A 46 21.12 -22.27 -19.75
CA VAL A 46 21.02 -21.09 -20.62
C VAL A 46 21.03 -21.46 -22.09
N THR A 47 21.71 -22.54 -22.44
CA THR A 47 21.80 -23.06 -23.82
C THR A 47 20.49 -23.68 -24.30
N LEU A 48 19.62 -24.12 -23.41
CA LEU A 48 18.30 -24.66 -23.73
C LEU A 48 17.24 -23.55 -23.94
N LEU A 49 17.43 -22.37 -23.35
CA LEU A 49 16.41 -21.31 -23.38
C LEU A 49 15.97 -20.89 -24.79
N PRO A 50 16.87 -20.76 -25.81
CA PRO A 50 16.43 -20.47 -27.18
C PRO A 50 15.53 -21.57 -27.76
N GLY A 51 15.88 -22.85 -27.53
CA GLY A 51 15.06 -23.98 -27.97
C GLY A 51 13.70 -24.03 -27.27
N VAL A 52 13.66 -23.74 -25.96
CA VAL A 52 12.43 -23.65 -25.19
C VAL A 52 11.53 -22.51 -25.71
N ALA A 53 12.13 -21.35 -26.02
CA ALA A 53 11.40 -20.21 -26.57
C ALA A 53 10.78 -20.53 -27.93
N MET A 54 11.56 -21.14 -28.82
CA MET A 54 11.08 -21.59 -30.15
C MET A 54 9.97 -22.62 -30.03
N PHE A 55 10.13 -23.61 -29.14
CA PHE A 55 9.14 -24.67 -28.93
C PHE A 55 7.80 -24.13 -28.45
N TYR A 56 7.81 -23.10 -27.60
CA TYR A 56 6.59 -22.46 -27.06
C TYR A 56 6.11 -21.27 -27.87
N ASP A 57 6.69 -20.99 -29.06
CA ASP A 57 6.35 -19.81 -29.89
C ASP A 57 6.42 -18.50 -29.10
N THR A 58 7.48 -18.30 -28.34
CA THR A 58 7.70 -17.13 -27.48
C THR A 58 9.16 -16.67 -27.56
N THR A 59 9.52 -15.66 -26.80
CA THR A 59 10.90 -15.15 -26.72
C THR A 59 11.55 -15.58 -25.40
N VAL A 60 12.89 -15.64 -25.38
CA VAL A 60 13.64 -15.85 -24.14
C VAL A 60 13.34 -14.74 -23.13
N ASP A 61 13.22 -13.49 -23.58
CA ASP A 61 12.86 -12.34 -22.74
C ASP A 61 11.51 -12.56 -22.05
N ALA A 62 10.50 -13.05 -22.79
CA ALA A 62 9.19 -13.35 -22.22
C ALA A 62 9.22 -14.52 -21.20
N ILE A 63 10.05 -15.56 -21.45
CA ILE A 63 10.26 -16.66 -20.48
C ILE A 63 10.94 -16.13 -19.22
N LEU A 64 11.93 -15.26 -19.35
CA LEU A 64 12.66 -14.66 -18.22
C LEU A 64 11.87 -13.57 -17.49
N GLY A 65 10.71 -13.16 -18.01
CA GLY A 65 9.94 -12.07 -17.44
C GLY A 65 10.65 -10.71 -17.55
N MET A 66 11.41 -10.51 -18.64
CA MET A 66 12.18 -9.27 -18.83
C MET A 66 11.27 -8.06 -19.03
N ASP A 67 10.10 -8.27 -19.63
CA ASP A 67 9.13 -7.18 -19.82
C ASP A 67 8.59 -6.70 -18.48
N GLU A 68 8.23 -7.62 -17.57
CA GLU A 68 7.80 -7.27 -16.22
C GLU A 68 8.92 -6.60 -15.40
N ILE A 69 10.17 -6.97 -15.64
CA ILE A 69 11.33 -6.35 -14.98
C ILE A 69 11.53 -4.93 -15.50
N ARG A 70 11.46 -4.73 -16.81
CA ARG A 70 11.57 -3.41 -17.46
C ARG A 70 10.42 -2.51 -17.02
N ASP A 71 9.21 -3.02 -16.96
CA ASP A 71 8.03 -2.27 -16.51
C ASP A 71 8.17 -1.85 -15.06
N ARG A 72 8.60 -2.75 -14.16
CA ARG A 72 8.87 -2.38 -12.75
C ARG A 72 9.98 -1.35 -12.59
N ALA A 73 11.02 -1.40 -13.43
CA ALA A 73 12.08 -0.39 -13.42
C ALA A 73 11.54 0.97 -13.90
N ARG A 74 10.75 0.97 -14.97
CA ARG A 74 10.11 2.16 -15.51
C ARG A 74 9.11 2.78 -14.55
N LEU A 75 8.29 1.97 -13.90
CA LEU A 75 7.35 2.43 -12.87
C LEU A 75 8.09 3.09 -11.70
N ARG A 76 9.20 2.49 -11.23
CA ARG A 76 10.02 3.11 -10.17
C ARG A 76 10.61 4.44 -10.60
N GLU A 77 11.10 4.55 -11.83
CA GLU A 77 11.62 5.80 -12.36
C GLU A 77 10.54 6.89 -12.42
N ILE A 78 9.34 6.55 -12.88
CA ILE A 78 8.19 7.44 -12.93
C ILE A 78 7.81 7.91 -11.50
N HIS A 79 7.70 7.00 -10.55
CA HIS A 79 7.44 7.36 -9.16
C HIS A 79 8.52 8.28 -8.58
N THR A 80 9.79 7.99 -8.84
CA THR A 80 10.90 8.83 -8.36
C THR A 80 10.81 10.24 -8.93
N LYS A 81 10.55 10.37 -10.24
CA LYS A 81 10.38 11.68 -10.88
C LYS A 81 9.18 12.45 -10.32
N ALA A 82 8.05 11.78 -10.14
CA ALA A 82 6.87 12.40 -9.56
C ALA A 82 7.13 12.88 -8.13
N LEU A 83 7.78 12.06 -7.29
CA LEU A 83 8.17 12.45 -5.93
C LEU A 83 9.14 13.63 -5.89
N GLN A 84 10.11 13.69 -6.81
CA GLN A 84 11.01 14.84 -6.94
C GLN A 84 10.24 16.13 -7.27
N CYS A 85 9.26 16.06 -8.17
CA CYS A 85 8.39 17.19 -8.47
C CYS A 85 7.56 17.62 -7.24
N VAL A 86 6.98 16.65 -6.50
CA VAL A 86 6.25 16.93 -5.26
C VAL A 86 7.16 17.60 -4.23
N SER A 87 8.37 17.08 -4.00
CA SER A 87 9.34 17.65 -3.07
C SER A 87 9.79 19.07 -3.49
N GLY A 88 9.82 19.34 -4.80
CA GLY A 88 10.08 20.66 -5.38
C GLY A 88 8.86 21.59 -5.43
N ASN A 89 7.75 21.23 -4.81
CA ASN A 89 6.47 21.96 -4.85
C ASN A 89 5.90 22.16 -6.27
N GLN A 90 6.21 21.23 -7.19
CA GLN A 90 5.76 21.25 -8.59
C GLN A 90 4.60 20.26 -8.80
N MET A 91 3.51 20.43 -8.04
CA MET A 91 2.38 19.47 -8.02
C MET A 91 1.75 19.25 -9.39
N ALA A 92 1.58 20.33 -10.18
CA ALA A 92 1.01 20.24 -11.53
C ALA A 92 1.87 19.37 -12.46
N GLN A 93 3.19 19.47 -12.36
CA GLN A 93 4.12 18.67 -13.15
C GLN A 93 4.11 17.20 -12.70
N ALA A 94 4.06 16.94 -11.39
CA ALA A 94 3.91 15.60 -10.85
C ALA A 94 2.62 14.94 -11.37
N ALA A 95 1.49 15.65 -11.30
CA ALA A 95 0.21 15.16 -11.81
C ALA A 95 0.26 14.87 -13.33
N ALA A 96 0.92 15.69 -14.13
CA ALA A 96 1.08 15.46 -15.55
C ALA A 96 1.88 14.18 -15.84
N ILE A 97 3.01 13.98 -15.14
CA ILE A 97 3.84 12.76 -15.27
C ILE A 97 3.02 11.51 -14.93
N LEU A 98 2.25 11.55 -13.85
CA LEU A 98 1.43 10.42 -13.38
C LEU A 98 0.28 10.13 -14.36
N ARG A 99 -0.40 11.16 -14.88
CA ARG A 99 -1.45 10.98 -15.90
C ARG A 99 -0.91 10.36 -17.19
N ASP A 100 0.26 10.80 -17.65
CA ASP A 100 0.88 10.22 -18.85
C ASP A 100 1.29 8.75 -18.61
N ALA A 101 1.80 8.41 -17.44
CA ALA A 101 2.11 7.05 -17.07
C ALA A 101 0.85 6.16 -17.03
N LEU A 102 -0.27 6.68 -16.54
CA LEU A 102 -1.55 5.97 -16.49
C LEU A 102 -2.18 5.71 -17.86
N LYS A 103 -1.72 6.37 -18.94
CA LYS A 103 -2.09 6.00 -20.31
C LYS A 103 -1.49 4.65 -20.71
N ILE A 104 -0.30 4.31 -20.19
CA ILE A 104 0.43 3.07 -20.46
C ILE A 104 0.04 1.99 -19.45
N TYR A 105 -0.06 2.35 -18.16
CA TYR A 105 -0.36 1.46 -17.04
C TYR A 105 -1.68 1.84 -16.35
N PRO A 106 -2.81 1.69 -17.02
CA PRO A 106 -4.07 2.32 -16.61
C PRO A 106 -4.57 1.87 -15.23
N ASN A 107 -4.24 0.68 -14.76
CA ASN A 107 -4.70 0.11 -13.50
C ASN A 107 -3.56 -0.13 -12.49
N ASP A 108 -2.40 0.51 -12.68
CA ASP A 108 -1.35 0.45 -11.67
C ASP A 108 -1.78 1.21 -10.41
N GLY A 109 -1.93 0.45 -9.32
CA GLY A 109 -2.44 0.98 -8.06
C GLY A 109 -1.54 2.03 -7.44
N GLY A 110 -0.22 1.89 -7.60
CA GLY A 110 0.76 2.86 -7.11
C GLY A 110 0.64 4.20 -7.81
N LEU A 111 0.56 4.20 -9.16
CA LEU A 111 0.39 5.41 -9.95
C LEU A 111 -0.93 6.12 -9.67
N LEU A 112 -2.02 5.34 -9.55
CA LEU A 112 -3.34 5.88 -9.21
C LEU A 112 -3.35 6.56 -7.85
N LEU A 113 -2.77 5.93 -6.83
CA LEU A 113 -2.68 6.53 -5.49
C LEU A 113 -1.78 7.76 -5.48
N ALA A 114 -0.61 7.69 -6.12
CA ALA A 114 0.29 8.84 -6.21
C ALA A 114 -0.38 10.04 -6.91
N LEU A 115 -1.18 9.80 -7.97
CA LEU A 115 -1.96 10.85 -8.60
C LEU A 115 -3.03 11.39 -7.67
N GLY A 116 -3.80 10.53 -6.98
CA GLY A 116 -4.81 10.94 -6.01
C GLY A 116 -4.25 11.81 -4.89
N GLU A 117 -3.10 11.42 -4.32
CA GLU A 117 -2.40 12.19 -3.30
C GLU A 117 -1.88 13.53 -3.84
N THR A 118 -1.28 13.52 -5.04
CA THR A 118 -0.79 14.76 -5.68
C THR A 118 -1.93 15.75 -5.91
N LEU A 119 -3.07 15.30 -6.42
CA LEU A 119 -4.26 16.13 -6.64
C LEU A 119 -4.85 16.64 -5.33
N ALA A 120 -4.86 15.81 -4.28
CA ALA A 120 -5.34 16.20 -2.97
C ALA A 120 -4.54 17.36 -2.35
N HIS A 121 -3.24 17.48 -2.70
CA HIS A 121 -2.35 18.54 -2.19
C HIS A 121 -2.12 19.68 -3.18
N MET A 122 -2.58 19.56 -4.43
CA MET A 122 -2.30 20.53 -5.48
C MET A 122 -3.14 21.80 -5.30
N ASP A 123 -4.44 21.66 -5.17
CA ASP A 123 -5.38 22.73 -4.86
C ASP A 123 -6.67 22.15 -4.25
N ASP A 124 -7.47 23.04 -3.63
CA ASP A 124 -8.76 22.67 -3.05
C ASP A 124 -9.92 22.83 -4.06
N SER A 125 -9.62 22.89 -5.35
CA SER A 125 -10.67 23.04 -6.37
C SER A 125 -11.60 21.81 -6.38
N PRO A 126 -12.91 22.02 -6.58
CA PRO A 126 -13.87 20.91 -6.66
C PRO A 126 -13.51 19.91 -7.77
N MET A 127 -12.92 20.38 -8.87
CA MET A 127 -12.53 19.53 -9.99
C MET A 127 -11.36 18.62 -9.64
N ALA A 128 -10.29 19.14 -9.02
CA ALA A 128 -9.15 18.34 -8.56
C ALA A 128 -9.57 17.33 -7.49
N THR A 129 -10.44 17.74 -6.57
CA THR A 129 -11.00 16.86 -5.53
C THR A 129 -11.80 15.71 -6.15
N LEU A 130 -12.64 15.96 -7.15
CA LEU A 130 -13.43 14.94 -7.83
C LEU A 130 -12.54 13.97 -8.62
N GLU A 131 -11.54 14.47 -9.32
CA GLU A 131 -10.55 13.63 -10.00
C GLU A 131 -9.78 12.77 -9.00
N ALA A 132 -9.33 13.34 -7.88
CA ALA A 132 -8.65 12.60 -6.82
C ALA A 132 -9.53 11.44 -6.28
N ILE A 133 -10.80 11.70 -5.98
CA ILE A 133 -11.75 10.66 -5.57
C ILE A 133 -11.82 9.55 -6.62
N THR A 134 -12.01 9.93 -7.88
CA THR A 134 -12.17 8.97 -8.98
C THR A 134 -10.95 8.07 -9.15
N VAL A 135 -9.73 8.61 -9.08
CA VAL A 135 -8.52 7.80 -9.25
C VAL A 135 -8.23 6.93 -8.05
N VAL A 136 -8.53 7.38 -6.82
CA VAL A 136 -8.35 6.56 -5.60
C VAL A 136 -9.38 5.44 -5.55
N GLU A 137 -10.65 5.69 -5.91
CA GLU A 137 -11.66 4.63 -6.03
C GLU A 137 -11.25 3.58 -7.08
N ARG A 138 -10.70 4.03 -8.21
CA ARG A 138 -10.18 3.13 -9.25
C ARG A 138 -8.99 2.30 -8.73
N ALA A 139 -8.10 2.90 -7.93
CA ALA A 139 -7.00 2.19 -7.31
C ALA A 139 -7.49 1.07 -6.38
N LEU A 140 -8.49 1.34 -5.56
CA LEU A 140 -9.11 0.34 -4.67
C LEU A 140 -9.78 -0.79 -5.45
N LYS A 141 -10.40 -0.48 -6.59
CA LYS A 141 -11.14 -1.47 -7.38
C LYS A 141 -10.24 -2.37 -8.24
N TYR A 142 -9.20 -1.81 -8.83
CA TYR A 142 -8.41 -2.49 -9.87
C TYR A 142 -6.91 -2.55 -9.58
N GLY A 143 -6.41 -1.78 -8.61
CA GLY A 143 -4.99 -1.56 -8.40
C GLY A 143 -4.23 -2.69 -7.70
N ASN A 144 -4.90 -3.81 -7.36
CA ASN A 144 -4.30 -4.95 -6.65
C ASN A 144 -3.42 -4.52 -5.47
N LEU A 145 -3.95 -3.64 -4.62
CA LEU A 145 -3.24 -3.04 -3.50
C LEU A 145 -3.10 -4.04 -2.34
N ASN A 146 -1.96 -4.00 -1.64
CA ASN A 146 -1.84 -4.71 -0.38
C ASN A 146 -2.70 -4.05 0.71
N MET A 147 -2.96 -4.76 1.80
CA MET A 147 -3.83 -4.31 2.90
C MET A 147 -3.45 -2.94 3.46
N LYS A 148 -2.15 -2.69 3.68
CA LYS A 148 -1.67 -1.40 4.20
C LYS A 148 -2.00 -0.25 3.25
N THR A 149 -1.75 -0.44 1.96
CA THR A 149 -2.00 0.57 0.93
C THR A 149 -3.50 0.78 0.71
N GLN A 150 -4.32 -0.28 0.82
CA GLN A 150 -5.78 -0.16 0.80
C GLN A 150 -6.29 0.72 1.96
N SER A 151 -5.82 0.49 3.17
CA SER A 151 -6.20 1.30 4.34
C SER A 151 -5.82 2.77 4.15
N THR A 152 -4.63 3.06 3.63
CA THR A 152 -4.21 4.44 3.30
C THR A 152 -5.14 5.06 2.24
N ALA A 153 -5.49 4.32 1.20
CA ALA A 153 -6.40 4.79 0.16
C ALA A 153 -7.80 5.13 0.72
N VAL A 154 -8.32 4.28 1.61
CA VAL A 154 -9.61 4.54 2.29
C VAL A 154 -9.54 5.81 3.14
N VAL A 155 -8.45 6.01 3.89
CA VAL A 155 -8.24 7.23 4.67
C VAL A 155 -8.20 8.48 3.77
N ASN A 156 -7.49 8.40 2.65
CA ASN A 156 -7.45 9.50 1.66
C ASN A 156 -8.86 9.82 1.12
N LEU A 157 -9.67 8.78 0.81
CA LEU A 157 -11.05 8.99 0.37
C LEU A 157 -11.93 9.66 1.43
N ILE A 158 -11.75 9.30 2.70
CA ILE A 158 -12.49 9.95 3.80
C ILE A 158 -12.24 11.46 3.78
N PHE A 159 -10.97 11.88 3.73
CA PHE A 159 -10.62 13.30 3.68
C PHE A 159 -11.13 13.98 2.41
N LEU A 160 -11.03 13.35 1.25
CA LEU A 160 -11.53 13.87 -0.01
C LEU A 160 -13.06 14.05 0.00
N HIS A 161 -13.81 13.07 0.55
CA HIS A 161 -15.26 13.18 0.68
C HIS A 161 -15.67 14.25 1.68
N MET A 162 -14.96 14.42 2.80
CA MET A 162 -15.20 15.53 3.73
C MET A 162 -14.99 16.87 3.03
N ARG A 163 -13.90 17.02 2.27
CA ARG A 163 -13.60 18.25 1.51
C ARG A 163 -14.61 18.53 0.40
N SER A 164 -15.12 17.49 -0.25
CA SER A 164 -16.14 17.64 -1.31
C SER A 164 -17.56 17.89 -0.80
N GLY A 165 -17.76 18.01 0.53
CA GLY A 165 -19.08 18.21 1.13
C GLY A 165 -19.97 16.96 1.15
N ASN A 166 -19.38 15.76 1.09
CA ASN A 166 -20.07 14.46 1.15
C ASN A 166 -19.80 13.71 2.48
N PRO A 167 -20.23 14.25 3.63
CA PRO A 167 -19.94 13.63 4.93
C PRO A 167 -20.58 12.26 5.10
N GLU A 168 -21.68 11.97 4.40
CA GLU A 168 -22.34 10.65 4.45
C GLU A 168 -21.44 9.55 3.90
N LYS A 169 -20.79 9.77 2.75
CA LYS A 169 -19.83 8.83 2.17
C LYS A 169 -18.59 8.70 3.05
N ALA A 170 -18.07 9.80 3.57
CA ALA A 170 -16.95 9.78 4.51
C ALA A 170 -17.28 8.93 5.76
N ASN A 171 -18.46 9.12 6.36
CA ASN A 171 -18.89 8.35 7.52
C ASN A 171 -19.09 6.86 7.21
N ALA A 172 -19.57 6.51 6.02
CA ALA A 172 -19.69 5.12 5.60
C ALA A 172 -18.29 4.45 5.51
N LEU A 173 -17.30 5.14 4.94
CA LEU A 173 -15.92 4.67 4.87
C LEU A 173 -15.27 4.57 6.25
N ILE A 174 -15.50 5.52 7.15
CA ILE A 174 -14.99 5.47 8.54
C ILE A 174 -15.49 4.22 9.24
N LYS A 175 -16.77 3.87 9.08
CA LYS A 175 -17.36 2.66 9.68
C LYS A 175 -16.79 1.36 9.10
N SER A 176 -16.19 1.38 7.92
CA SER A 176 -15.55 0.22 7.31
C SER A 176 -14.11 -0.02 7.78
N LEU A 177 -13.50 0.95 8.46
CA LEU A 177 -12.16 0.79 9.00
C LEU A 177 -12.19 -0.11 10.24
N PRO A 178 -11.13 -0.91 10.47
CA PRO A 178 -10.99 -1.70 11.69
C PRO A 178 -11.04 -0.80 12.93
N HIS A 179 -11.71 -1.27 13.97
CA HIS A 179 -11.69 -0.59 15.26
C HIS A 179 -10.28 -0.64 15.87
N ILE A 180 -9.90 0.38 16.64
CA ILE A 180 -8.58 0.44 17.29
C ILE A 180 -8.30 -0.82 18.12
N TRP A 181 -9.32 -1.40 18.77
CA TRP A 181 -9.22 -2.62 19.55
C TRP A 181 -8.99 -3.90 18.72
N GLU A 182 -9.20 -3.83 17.38
CA GLU A 182 -8.93 -4.91 16.44
C GLU A 182 -7.56 -4.72 15.77
N SER A 183 -6.82 -3.66 16.14
CA SER A 183 -5.49 -3.42 15.62
C SER A 183 -4.50 -4.48 16.10
N ARG A 184 -3.52 -4.78 15.26
CA ARG A 184 -2.45 -5.73 15.60
C ARG A 184 -1.78 -5.37 16.91
N GLU A 185 -1.57 -4.09 17.14
CA GLU A 185 -0.93 -3.52 18.32
C GLU A 185 -1.68 -3.84 19.62
N MET A 186 -3.00 -3.97 19.56
CA MET A 186 -3.84 -4.33 20.72
C MET A 186 -3.96 -5.84 20.94
N LEU A 187 -3.72 -6.64 19.88
CA LEU A 187 -3.85 -8.10 19.91
C LEU A 187 -2.51 -8.82 20.06
N MET A 188 -1.42 -8.10 20.13
CA MET A 188 -0.09 -8.70 20.23
C MET A 188 0.12 -9.39 21.54
N PRO A 189 0.54 -10.68 21.53
CA PRO A 189 0.87 -11.39 22.74
C PRO A 189 2.11 -10.80 23.41
N GLU A 190 2.16 -10.88 24.73
CA GLU A 190 3.36 -10.64 25.53
C GLU A 190 4.49 -11.58 25.04
N GLY A 191 5.62 -11.08 24.62
CA GLY A 191 6.75 -11.94 24.20
C GLY A 191 7.56 -11.45 23.02
N TYR A 192 7.27 -10.27 22.48
CA TYR A 192 8.14 -9.64 21.49
C TYR A 192 9.41 -9.08 22.14
N ASP A 193 10.47 -8.98 21.34
CA ASP A 193 11.75 -8.46 21.83
C ASP A 193 11.66 -7.00 22.30
N GLU A 194 12.70 -6.55 23.01
CA GLU A 194 12.70 -5.23 23.65
C GLU A 194 12.66 -4.07 22.63
N GLU A 195 13.30 -4.25 21.47
CA GLU A 195 13.27 -3.28 20.37
C GLU A 195 11.86 -3.07 19.82
N TYR A 196 11.12 -4.16 19.67
CA TYR A 196 9.73 -4.10 19.23
C TYR A 196 8.82 -3.44 20.26
N ARG A 197 9.01 -3.72 21.56
CA ARG A 197 8.27 -3.04 22.65
C ARG A 197 8.47 -1.52 22.62
N ASP A 198 9.69 -1.06 22.37
CA ASP A 198 10.00 0.36 22.26
C ASP A 198 9.34 1.01 21.06
N HIS A 199 9.31 0.33 19.92
CA HIS A 199 8.56 0.79 18.74
C HIS A 199 7.07 0.87 19.02
N LEU A 200 6.49 -0.12 19.70
CA LEU A 200 5.09 -0.13 20.09
C LEU A 200 4.76 0.99 21.06
N LYS A 201 5.56 1.20 22.11
CA LYS A 201 5.39 2.32 23.05
C LYS A 201 5.36 3.67 22.30
N LYS A 202 6.31 3.90 21.39
CA LYS A 202 6.34 5.12 20.56
C LYS A 202 5.10 5.25 19.67
N ALA A 203 4.63 4.16 19.04
CA ALA A 203 3.45 4.18 18.20
C ALA A 203 2.18 4.50 18.99
N VAL A 204 2.00 3.90 20.17
CA VAL A 204 0.87 4.15 21.09
C VAL A 204 0.92 5.60 21.59
N MET A 205 2.08 6.09 21.99
CA MET A 205 2.25 7.48 22.43
C MET A 205 1.87 8.48 21.32
N ASN A 206 2.33 8.24 20.11
CA ASN A 206 1.96 9.08 18.96
C ASN A 206 0.44 9.03 18.67
N ALA A 207 -0.19 7.86 18.81
CA ALA A 207 -1.64 7.72 18.66
C ALA A 207 -2.39 8.51 19.73
N ILE A 208 -1.95 8.47 21.00
CA ILE A 208 -2.54 9.24 22.10
C ILE A 208 -2.43 10.74 21.83
N VAL A 209 -1.26 11.24 21.42
CA VAL A 209 -1.05 12.65 21.07
C VAL A 209 -1.97 13.06 19.93
N PHE A 210 -2.07 12.24 18.88
CA PHE A 210 -2.96 12.51 17.76
C PHE A 210 -4.44 12.54 18.17
N LEU A 211 -4.89 11.60 19.00
CA LEU A 211 -6.26 11.55 19.51
C LEU A 211 -6.57 12.78 20.39
N ASN A 212 -5.64 13.20 21.23
CA ASN A 212 -5.80 14.41 22.04
C ASN A 212 -5.95 15.66 21.16
N GLN A 213 -5.09 15.81 20.12
CA GLN A 213 -5.25 16.91 19.17
C GLN A 213 -6.62 16.92 18.47
N LYS A 214 -7.17 15.73 18.17
CA LYS A 214 -8.52 15.60 17.61
C LYS A 214 -9.61 15.98 18.61
N ILE A 215 -9.47 15.59 19.86
CA ILE A 215 -10.38 15.96 20.94
C ILE A 215 -10.37 17.48 21.13
N ASP A 216 -9.19 18.11 21.18
CA ASP A 216 -9.06 19.57 21.31
C ASP A 216 -9.68 20.29 20.11
N ALA A 217 -9.49 19.79 18.88
CA ALA A 217 -10.13 20.35 17.70
C ALA A 217 -11.66 20.21 17.71
N LEU A 218 -12.20 19.14 18.31
CA LEU A 218 -13.64 18.97 18.49
C LEU A 218 -14.19 19.90 19.58
N HIS A 219 -13.46 20.07 20.68
CA HIS A 219 -13.83 21.01 21.75
C HIS A 219 -13.84 22.47 21.27
N SER A 220 -12.86 22.88 20.47
CA SER A 220 -12.81 24.23 19.91
C SER A 220 -13.96 24.53 18.96
N ARG A 221 -14.59 23.51 18.37
CA ARG A 221 -15.79 23.63 17.51
C ARG A 221 -17.11 23.60 18.28
N GLN A 222 -17.12 23.02 19.48
CA GLN A 222 -18.30 22.97 20.38
C GLN A 222 -18.08 23.91 21.57
N VAL A 223 -18.38 25.16 21.40
CA VAL A 223 -18.36 26.10 22.51
C VAL A 223 -19.33 25.62 23.60
N GLY A 224 -18.79 25.10 24.69
CA GLY A 224 -19.43 25.08 26.02
C GLY A 224 -20.05 23.80 26.55
N LYS A 225 -19.80 22.58 26.00
CA LYS A 225 -20.23 21.34 26.66
C LYS A 225 -19.14 20.28 26.69
N THR A 226 -18.63 19.98 27.87
CA THR A 226 -17.79 18.80 28.13
C THR A 226 -18.65 17.55 27.99
N PRO A 227 -18.33 16.57 27.15
CA PRO A 227 -19.10 15.34 27.07
C PRO A 227 -19.00 14.53 28.38
N GLU A 228 -20.13 14.05 28.90
CA GLU A 228 -20.25 13.31 30.16
C GLU A 228 -19.46 11.99 30.22
N TYR A 229 -19.02 11.44 29.06
CA TYR A 229 -18.28 10.17 29.00
C TYR A 229 -16.77 10.29 29.23
N LEU A 230 -16.24 11.50 29.44
CA LEU A 230 -14.84 11.73 29.82
C LEU A 230 -14.58 11.66 31.34
N GLN A 231 -15.53 11.13 32.12
CA GLN A 231 -15.35 10.85 33.56
C GLN A 231 -14.60 9.53 33.82
N LEU A 232 -13.52 9.27 33.10
CA LEU A 232 -12.64 8.13 33.37
C LEU A 232 -11.51 8.44 34.37
N GLY A 233 -11.74 9.30 35.35
CA GLY A 233 -10.77 9.55 36.43
C GLY A 233 -9.46 10.23 36.03
N VAL A 234 -9.23 10.43 34.76
CA VAL A 234 -8.09 11.20 34.25
C VAL A 234 -8.58 12.61 33.95
N ASP A 235 -8.03 13.58 34.61
CA ASP A 235 -8.38 14.99 34.46
C ASP A 235 -7.87 15.52 33.10
N PHE A 236 -8.66 15.37 32.06
CA PHE A 236 -8.43 15.92 30.74
C PHE A 236 -8.92 17.38 30.64
N THR A 237 -8.58 18.22 31.60
CA THR A 237 -8.92 19.64 31.48
C THR A 237 -8.21 20.24 30.26
N PRO A 238 -8.91 21.03 29.41
CA PRO A 238 -8.38 21.57 28.16
C PRO A 238 -7.18 22.52 28.30
N HIS A 239 -6.73 22.78 29.52
CA HIS A 239 -5.68 23.74 29.85
C HIS A 239 -4.39 23.14 30.41
N LYS A 240 -4.29 21.81 30.56
CA LYS A 240 -3.00 21.21 30.90
C LYS A 240 -2.12 21.09 29.67
N PRO A 241 -0.89 21.62 29.71
CA PRO A 241 0.05 21.45 28.61
C PRO A 241 0.22 19.97 28.29
N VAL A 242 0.26 19.61 27.01
CA VAL A 242 0.48 18.25 26.52
C VAL A 242 1.67 17.58 27.23
N ASN A 243 2.68 18.36 27.62
CA ASN A 243 3.86 17.91 28.36
C ASN A 243 3.53 17.38 29.78
N GLU A 244 2.52 17.93 30.50
CA GLU A 244 2.11 17.40 31.80
C GLU A 244 1.34 16.09 31.65
N MET A 245 0.47 15.97 30.66
CA MET A 245 -0.22 14.72 30.35
C MET A 245 0.75 13.63 29.91
N MET A 246 1.79 13.98 29.13
CA MET A 246 2.83 13.06 28.74
C MET A 246 3.66 12.58 29.93
N GLY A 247 3.87 13.44 30.95
CA GLY A 247 4.52 13.08 32.22
C GLY A 247 3.71 12.05 33.03
N VAL A 248 2.38 12.21 33.10
CA VAL A 248 1.48 11.27 33.78
C VAL A 248 1.45 9.92 33.07
N ILE A 249 1.32 9.92 31.74
CA ILE A 249 1.33 8.68 30.93
C ILE A 249 2.68 7.99 31.02
N ALA A 250 3.81 8.73 31.00
CA ALA A 250 5.15 8.18 31.13
C ALA A 250 5.38 7.57 32.53
N SER A 251 4.78 8.12 33.60
CA SER A 251 4.85 7.49 34.93
C SER A 251 4.09 6.16 34.98
N PHE A 252 2.91 6.09 34.37
CA PHE A 252 2.15 4.84 34.27
C PHE A 252 2.83 3.74 33.47
N LEU A 253 3.65 4.10 32.46
CA LEU A 253 4.36 3.13 31.62
C LEU A 253 5.73 2.70 32.19
N ASN A 254 6.21 3.35 33.26
CA ASN A 254 7.49 3.06 33.90
C ASN A 254 7.33 2.45 35.31
N GLU A 255 6.10 2.21 35.79
CA GLU A 255 5.83 1.44 37.02
C GLU A 255 5.75 -0.05 36.64
N ASP A 256 6.96 -0.67 36.50
CA ASP A 256 7.23 -2.11 36.71
C ASP A 256 8.58 -2.29 37.40
#